data_20fdaa185025120e38bc569c482187c9
#
_entry.id   20fdaa185025120e38bc569c482187c9
#
_cell.length_a   1.000
_cell.length_b   1.000
_cell.length_c   1.000
_cell.angle_alpha   90.00
_cell.angle_beta   90.00
_cell.angle_gamma   90.00
#
_symmetry.space_group_name_H-M   'P 1'
#
loop_
_entity.id
_entity.type
_entity.pdbx_description
1 polymer ?
#
loop_
_entity_poly.entity_id
_entity_poly.type
_entity_poly.pdbx_seq_one_letter_code
_entity_poly.pdbx_strand_id
1 'polypeptide(L)'
;MIEPSRKSFEQKITRRLRRIENIVRAIADVLDEDIPANEPDSVDAAGIAFITECEGCELDPYYDQAGYLTVGVGHLLDGEDDPWNRTITQAESDMLLEGDLMETEECMEECVAVPVNQNQYNAMCSLTFNIGVGAFGDSTLLRLLNEGDYMGAADQFLVWNKITVDGEKVVSEGLANRREKERALFLEEV
;
A
#
# COMPACT_ATOMS: atom_id res chain seq x y z
N MET A 1 9.97 18.44 24.06
CA MET A 1 8.65 18.01 23.61
C MET A 1 8.47 18.55 22.19
N ILE A 2 8.53 17.68 21.19
CA ILE A 2 8.27 18.06 19.79
C ILE A 2 6.75 17.99 19.62
N GLU A 3 6.09 19.12 19.40
CA GLU A 3 4.67 19.12 19.04
C GLU A 3 4.52 18.39 17.69
N PRO A 4 3.58 17.44 17.56
CA PRO A 4 3.30 16.83 16.26
C PRO A 4 2.91 17.91 15.27
N SER A 5 3.50 17.88 14.09
CA SER A 5 3.23 18.88 13.07
C SER A 5 1.73 18.94 12.78
N ARG A 6 1.21 20.15 12.46
CA ARG A 6 -0.21 20.36 12.11
C ARG A 6 -0.69 19.36 11.05
N LYS A 7 0.17 19.03 10.10
CA LYS A 7 -0.04 18.04 9.04
C LYS A 7 -0.30 16.62 9.60
N SER A 8 0.48 16.19 10.60
CA SER A 8 0.28 14.90 11.27
C SER A 8 -1.05 14.83 12.05
N PHE A 9 -1.48 15.95 12.62
CA PHE A 9 -2.75 16.01 13.35
C PHE A 9 -3.95 15.97 12.40
N GLU A 10 -3.89 16.71 11.28
CA GLU A 10 -4.92 16.72 10.25
C GLU A 10 -5.07 15.33 9.60
N GLN A 11 -3.99 14.64 9.31
CA GLN A 11 -3.98 13.26 8.80
C GLN A 11 -4.66 12.28 9.78
N LYS A 12 -4.37 12.38 11.09
CA LYS A 12 -5.04 11.54 12.09
C LYS A 12 -6.55 11.79 12.18
N ILE A 13 -6.99 13.04 11.98
CA ILE A 13 -8.42 13.37 11.95
C ILE A 13 -9.08 12.78 10.70
N THR A 14 -8.48 12.95 9.54
CA THR A 14 -8.98 12.42 8.27
C THR A 14 -9.16 10.90 8.35
N ARG A 15 -8.15 10.17 8.87
CA ARG A 15 -8.22 8.72 9.08
C ARG A 15 -9.36 8.33 10.05
N ARG A 16 -9.58 9.08 11.13
CA ARG A 16 -10.70 8.82 12.05
C ARG A 16 -12.06 9.06 11.41
N LEU A 17 -12.18 10.08 10.57
CA LEU A 17 -13.40 10.37 9.84
C LEU A 17 -13.72 9.24 8.85
N ARG A 18 -12.76 8.79 8.04
CA ARG A 18 -12.93 7.63 7.14
C ARG A 18 -13.38 6.37 7.90
N ARG A 19 -12.77 6.09 9.06
CA ARG A 19 -13.16 4.95 9.88
C ARG A 19 -14.60 5.06 10.40
N ILE A 20 -15.07 6.27 10.71
CA ILE A 20 -16.47 6.53 11.08
C ILE A 20 -17.39 6.30 9.88
N GLU A 21 -17.01 6.76 8.71
CA GLU A 21 -17.77 6.56 7.46
C GLU A 21 -17.92 5.08 7.13
N ASN A 22 -16.85 4.29 7.25
CA ASN A 22 -16.90 2.84 7.05
C ASN A 22 -17.81 2.13 8.07
N ILE A 23 -17.81 2.58 9.35
CA ILE A 23 -18.73 2.05 10.36
C ILE A 23 -20.17 2.41 10.03
N VAL A 24 -20.43 3.66 9.63
CA VAL A 24 -21.77 4.11 9.24
C VAL A 24 -22.29 3.29 8.06
N ARG A 25 -21.40 2.98 7.10
CA ARG A 25 -21.75 2.16 5.95
C ARG A 25 -22.06 0.71 6.35
N ALA A 26 -21.19 0.09 7.17
CA ALA A 26 -21.45 -1.25 7.67
C ALA A 26 -22.78 -1.35 8.44
N ILE A 27 -23.19 -0.27 9.13
CA ILE A 27 -24.50 -0.18 9.78
C ILE A 27 -25.62 -0.07 8.75
N ALA A 28 -25.42 0.71 7.68
CA ALA A 28 -26.41 0.88 6.62
C ALA A 28 -26.63 -0.41 5.82
N ASP A 29 -25.57 -1.16 5.55
CA ASP A 29 -25.64 -2.51 4.93
C ASP A 29 -26.47 -3.49 5.78
N VAL A 30 -26.39 -3.38 7.11
CA VAL A 30 -27.21 -4.18 8.05
C VAL A 30 -28.68 -3.74 8.03
N LEU A 31 -28.95 -2.47 7.72
CA LEU A 31 -30.31 -1.90 7.66
C LEU A 31 -30.97 -2.01 6.29
N ASP A 32 -30.31 -2.67 5.31
CA ASP A 32 -30.83 -2.87 3.94
C ASP A 32 -31.09 -1.53 3.20
N GLU A 33 -30.32 -0.47 3.54
CA GLU A 33 -30.36 0.79 2.84
C GLU A 33 -29.40 0.76 1.64
N ASP A 34 -29.89 1.14 0.44
CA ASP A 34 -29.10 1.26 -0.80
C ASP A 34 -28.04 2.38 -0.69
N ILE A 35 -26.95 2.14 0.02
CA ILE A 35 -25.73 2.95 -0.08
C ILE A 35 -24.92 2.37 -1.23
N PRO A 36 -24.57 3.18 -2.27
CA PRO A 36 -23.76 2.68 -3.37
C PRO A 36 -22.43 2.11 -2.82
N ALA A 37 -22.04 0.95 -3.37
CA ALA A 37 -20.76 0.33 -3.03
C ALA A 37 -19.65 1.39 -3.16
N ASN A 38 -18.91 1.61 -2.08
CA ASN A 38 -17.85 2.62 -2.07
C ASN A 38 -16.68 2.15 -2.91
N GLU A 39 -16.08 3.09 -3.59
CA GLU A 39 -14.74 2.90 -4.09
C GLU A 39 -13.81 2.67 -2.89
N PRO A 40 -12.83 1.76 -2.99
CA PRO A 40 -11.88 1.52 -1.91
C PRO A 40 -11.14 2.82 -1.56
N ASP A 41 -11.05 3.13 -0.28
CA ASP A 41 -10.32 4.28 0.24
C ASP A 41 -9.09 3.87 1.07
N SER A 42 -8.92 2.58 1.30
CA SER A 42 -7.82 2.02 2.07
C SER A 42 -7.51 0.57 1.67
N VAL A 43 -6.29 0.17 1.94
CA VAL A 43 -5.88 -1.24 1.83
C VAL A 43 -6.59 -2.04 2.92
N ASP A 44 -7.32 -3.08 2.53
CA ASP A 44 -8.04 -3.93 3.46
C ASP A 44 -7.12 -5.03 4.08
N ALA A 45 -7.68 -5.86 4.95
CA ALA A 45 -6.91 -6.93 5.60
C ALA A 45 -6.29 -7.94 4.61
N ALA A 46 -6.94 -8.18 3.46
CA ALA A 46 -6.39 -9.04 2.40
C ALA A 46 -5.20 -8.38 1.71
N GLY A 47 -5.28 -7.07 1.45
CA GLY A 47 -4.19 -6.27 0.91
C GLY A 47 -3.00 -6.16 1.87
N ILE A 48 -3.23 -5.96 3.17
CA ILE A 48 -2.18 -5.99 4.20
C ILE A 48 -1.46 -7.33 4.20
N ALA A 49 -2.21 -8.46 4.19
CA ALA A 49 -1.62 -9.79 4.14
C ALA A 49 -0.81 -10.01 2.84
N PHE A 50 -1.31 -9.56 1.70
CA PHE A 50 -0.63 -9.65 0.41
C PHE A 50 0.69 -8.86 0.39
N ILE A 51 0.68 -7.61 0.87
CA ILE A 51 1.88 -6.76 0.93
C ILE A 51 2.89 -7.39 1.90
N THR A 52 2.44 -7.86 3.06
CA THR A 52 3.29 -8.57 4.04
C THR A 52 3.96 -9.81 3.44
N GLU A 53 3.23 -10.61 2.63
CA GLU A 53 3.81 -11.75 1.91
C GLU A 53 4.89 -11.32 0.90
N CYS A 54 4.67 -10.18 0.22
CA CYS A 54 5.61 -9.68 -0.79
C CYS A 54 6.89 -9.07 -0.19
N GLU A 55 6.78 -8.36 0.92
CA GLU A 55 7.90 -7.66 1.57
C GLU A 55 8.64 -8.54 2.59
N GLY A 56 7.95 -9.52 3.18
CA GLY A 56 8.39 -10.21 4.38
C GLY A 56 8.05 -9.44 5.66
N CYS A 57 8.16 -10.10 6.81
CA CYS A 57 7.87 -9.51 8.11
C CYS A 57 8.85 -10.06 9.15
N GLU A 58 9.60 -9.17 9.80
CA GLU A 58 10.49 -9.50 10.91
C GLU A 58 9.98 -8.82 12.19
N LEU A 59 9.51 -9.63 13.15
CA LEU A 59 8.93 -9.12 14.39
C LEU A 59 9.96 -8.61 15.40
N ASP A 60 11.21 -9.01 15.26
CA ASP A 60 12.34 -8.48 16.02
C ASP A 60 13.04 -7.36 15.23
N PRO A 61 13.50 -6.28 15.89
CA PRO A 61 14.26 -5.24 15.21
C PRO A 61 15.53 -5.77 14.57
N TYR A 62 15.82 -5.31 13.37
CA TYR A 62 17.02 -5.69 12.60
C TYR A 62 17.59 -4.49 11.83
N TYR A 63 18.82 -4.60 11.38
CA TYR A 63 19.39 -3.64 10.43
C TYR A 63 19.19 -4.14 9.01
N ASP A 64 18.55 -3.31 8.18
CA ASP A 64 18.34 -3.61 6.77
C ASP A 64 19.67 -3.60 5.97
N GLN A 65 19.61 -3.89 4.66
CA GLN A 65 20.79 -3.91 3.80
C GLN A 65 21.48 -2.54 3.65
N ALA A 66 20.75 -1.46 3.90
CA ALA A 66 21.28 -0.09 3.88
C ALA A 66 21.82 0.35 5.26
N GLY A 67 21.61 -0.47 6.30
CA GLY A 67 22.06 -0.21 7.67
C GLY A 67 21.07 0.59 8.50
N TYR A 68 19.82 0.67 8.11
CA TYR A 68 18.74 1.32 8.89
C TYR A 68 18.10 0.31 9.85
N LEU A 69 17.85 0.78 11.07
CA LEU A 69 17.15 -0.02 12.08
C LEU A 69 15.66 -0.12 11.70
N THR A 70 15.14 -1.33 11.62
CA THR A 70 13.87 -1.66 10.98
C THR A 70 13.12 -2.70 11.79
N VAL A 71 11.79 -2.73 11.74
CA VAL A 71 10.95 -3.78 12.35
C VAL A 71 9.71 -4.05 11.50
N GLY A 72 9.07 -5.19 11.66
CA GLY A 72 7.83 -5.54 10.98
C GLY A 72 8.00 -5.69 9.47
N VAL A 73 7.18 -5.04 8.70
CA VAL A 73 7.18 -5.04 7.21
C VAL A 73 7.97 -3.84 6.70
N GLY A 74 9.26 -3.76 7.08
CA GLY A 74 10.16 -2.71 6.61
C GLY A 74 9.96 -1.34 7.28
N HIS A 75 9.27 -1.28 8.42
CA HIS A 75 9.06 -0.02 9.15
C HIS A 75 10.39 0.50 9.74
N LEU A 76 10.79 1.71 9.32
CA LEU A 76 12.03 2.35 9.78
C LEU A 76 11.87 2.93 11.18
N LEU A 77 12.81 2.65 12.08
CA LEU A 77 12.84 3.17 13.43
C LEU A 77 13.65 4.47 13.51
N ASP A 78 13.18 5.42 14.31
CA ASP A 78 13.88 6.69 14.57
C ASP A 78 14.99 6.50 15.64
N GLY A 79 15.88 5.53 15.39
CA GLY A 79 17.02 5.22 16.23
C GLY A 79 16.72 4.22 17.36
N GLU A 80 17.72 4.03 18.25
CA GLU A 80 17.66 3.00 19.29
C GLU A 80 16.65 3.31 20.41
N ASP A 81 16.26 4.56 20.59
CA ASP A 81 15.26 5.01 21.58
C ASP A 81 13.82 4.95 21.04
N ASP A 82 13.61 4.46 19.82
CA ASP A 82 12.27 4.32 19.24
C ASP A 82 11.40 3.36 20.08
N PRO A 83 10.15 3.68 20.40
CA PRO A 83 9.24 2.81 21.16
C PRO A 83 9.01 1.44 20.53
N TRP A 84 9.22 1.32 19.23
CA TRP A 84 9.08 0.08 18.47
C TRP A 84 10.39 -0.73 18.35
N ASN A 85 11.51 -0.21 18.91
CA ASN A 85 12.77 -0.95 18.98
C ASN A 85 12.69 -2.09 20.04
N ARG A 86 11.81 -3.03 19.79
CA ARG A 86 11.55 -4.23 20.60
C ARG A 86 10.88 -5.28 19.75
N THR A 87 10.84 -6.52 20.21
CA THR A 87 9.94 -7.53 19.60
C THR A 87 8.52 -7.02 19.60
N ILE A 88 7.88 -7.03 18.45
CA ILE A 88 6.48 -6.62 18.24
C ILE A 88 5.60 -7.84 17.92
N THR A 89 4.30 -7.70 18.10
CA THR A 89 3.31 -8.68 17.66
C THR A 89 2.93 -8.48 16.18
N GLN A 90 2.34 -9.51 15.56
CA GLN A 90 1.82 -9.37 14.19
C GLN A 90 0.82 -8.20 14.07
N ALA A 91 -0.10 -8.06 15.03
CA ALA A 91 -1.06 -6.96 15.02
C ALA A 91 -0.40 -5.56 15.12
N GLU A 92 0.72 -5.45 15.84
CA GLU A 92 1.50 -4.22 15.87
C GLU A 92 2.23 -3.97 14.54
N SER A 93 2.75 -5.02 13.91
CA SER A 93 3.36 -4.95 12.57
C SER A 93 2.34 -4.51 11.52
N ASP A 94 1.13 -5.08 11.53
CA ASP A 94 0.05 -4.70 10.62
C ASP A 94 -0.35 -3.23 10.81
N MET A 95 -0.44 -2.76 12.05
CA MET A 95 -0.72 -1.36 12.38
C MET A 95 0.39 -0.41 11.88
N LEU A 96 1.66 -0.81 11.98
CA LEU A 96 2.78 -0.03 11.45
C LEU A 96 2.72 0.05 9.92
N LEU A 97 2.47 -1.08 9.26
CA LEU A 97 2.31 -1.14 7.80
C LEU A 97 1.13 -0.27 7.32
N GLU A 98 -0.03 -0.30 8.02
CA GLU A 98 -1.14 0.61 7.73
C GLU A 98 -0.70 2.09 7.81
N GLY A 99 0.19 2.43 8.75
CA GLY A 99 0.76 3.77 8.88
C GLY A 99 1.67 4.14 7.71
N ASP A 100 2.51 3.20 7.26
CA ASP A 100 3.47 3.39 6.18
C ASP A 100 2.78 3.44 4.81
N LEU A 101 1.60 2.83 4.67
CA LEU A 101 0.77 2.87 3.47
C LEU A 101 0.03 4.20 3.24
N MET A 102 -0.01 5.10 4.25
CA MET A 102 -0.79 6.35 4.14
C MET A 102 -0.41 7.20 2.93
N GLU A 103 0.89 7.35 2.63
CA GLU A 103 1.35 8.12 1.46
C GLU A 103 0.92 7.46 0.15
N THR A 104 0.92 6.12 0.12
CA THR A 104 0.45 5.34 -1.01
C THR A 104 -1.06 5.50 -1.23
N GLU A 105 -1.85 5.45 -0.17
CA GLU A 105 -3.30 5.63 -0.20
C GLU A 105 -3.68 7.07 -0.61
N GLU A 106 -2.96 8.09 -0.10
CA GLU A 106 -3.10 9.48 -0.55
C GLU A 106 -2.84 9.61 -2.06
N CYS A 107 -1.80 8.92 -2.57
CA CYS A 107 -1.51 8.89 -4.00
C CYS A 107 -2.64 8.25 -4.82
N MET A 108 -3.26 7.15 -4.34
CA MET A 108 -4.40 6.55 -5.01
C MET A 108 -5.59 7.54 -5.08
N GLU A 109 -5.92 8.19 -3.96
CA GLU A 109 -7.01 9.17 -3.89
C GLU A 109 -6.80 10.35 -4.85
N GLU A 110 -5.57 10.82 -5.01
CA GLU A 110 -5.24 11.97 -5.87
C GLU A 110 -5.11 11.61 -7.35
N CYS A 111 -4.64 10.40 -7.66
CA CYS A 111 -4.19 10.05 -9.01
C CYS A 111 -5.17 9.15 -9.78
N VAL A 112 -5.95 8.30 -9.11
CA VAL A 112 -6.90 7.38 -9.75
C VAL A 112 -8.23 8.10 -10.00
N ALA A 113 -8.61 8.21 -11.27
CA ALA A 113 -9.78 8.99 -11.70
C ALA A 113 -10.96 8.13 -12.19
N VAL A 114 -10.84 6.80 -12.10
CA VAL A 114 -11.85 5.84 -12.55
C VAL A 114 -12.20 4.88 -11.42
N PRO A 115 -13.43 4.29 -11.42
CA PRO A 115 -13.81 3.29 -10.43
C PRO A 115 -12.85 2.10 -10.42
N VAL A 116 -12.48 1.64 -9.22
CA VAL A 116 -11.67 0.43 -9.04
C VAL A 116 -12.27 -0.44 -7.95
N ASN A 117 -12.13 -1.75 -8.07
CA ASN A 117 -12.52 -2.66 -6.99
C ASN A 117 -11.40 -2.80 -5.94
N GLN A 118 -11.70 -3.47 -4.82
CA GLN A 118 -10.75 -3.62 -3.71
C GLN A 118 -9.47 -4.37 -4.12
N ASN A 119 -9.57 -5.40 -4.96
CA ASN A 119 -8.41 -6.15 -5.43
C ASN A 119 -7.51 -5.29 -6.33
N GLN A 120 -8.10 -4.47 -7.20
CA GLN A 120 -7.36 -3.51 -8.03
C GLN A 120 -6.66 -2.47 -7.17
N TYR A 121 -7.34 -1.94 -6.15
CA TYR A 121 -6.79 -0.98 -5.21
C TYR A 121 -5.59 -1.59 -4.45
N ASN A 122 -5.77 -2.76 -3.83
CA ASN A 122 -4.72 -3.47 -3.11
C ASN A 122 -3.49 -3.75 -3.98
N ALA A 123 -3.70 -4.21 -5.22
CA ALA A 123 -2.61 -4.50 -6.15
C ALA A 123 -1.82 -3.24 -6.52
N MET A 124 -2.51 -2.13 -6.78
CA MET A 124 -1.86 -0.84 -7.07
C MET A 124 -1.12 -0.28 -5.86
N CYS A 125 -1.70 -0.39 -4.66
CA CYS A 125 -1.02 0.00 -3.43
C CYS A 125 0.23 -0.85 -3.20
N SER A 126 0.20 -2.17 -3.43
CA SER A 126 1.38 -3.04 -3.35
C SER A 126 2.49 -2.59 -4.31
N LEU A 127 2.14 -2.32 -5.57
CA LEU A 127 3.10 -1.82 -6.54
C LEU A 127 3.67 -0.48 -6.12
N THR A 128 2.82 0.48 -5.75
CA THR A 128 3.21 1.85 -5.41
C THR A 128 4.08 1.90 -4.16
N PHE A 129 3.78 1.09 -3.15
CA PHE A 129 4.61 0.93 -1.95
C PHE A 129 6.03 0.47 -2.30
N ASN A 130 6.15 -0.42 -3.31
CA ASN A 130 7.45 -0.94 -3.73
C ASN A 130 8.24 0.00 -4.64
N ILE A 131 7.59 0.71 -5.59
CA ILE A 131 8.27 1.55 -6.58
C ILE A 131 8.30 3.04 -6.23
N GLY A 132 7.49 3.45 -5.25
CA GLY A 132 7.31 4.84 -4.80
C GLY A 132 6.20 5.59 -5.55
N VAL A 133 5.54 6.52 -4.84
CA VAL A 133 4.40 7.30 -5.34
C VAL A 133 4.74 8.13 -6.59
N GLY A 134 5.94 8.69 -6.68
CA GLY A 134 6.38 9.45 -7.85
C GLY A 134 6.48 8.59 -9.12
N ALA A 135 7.03 7.37 -8.99
CA ALA A 135 7.15 6.45 -10.12
C ALA A 135 5.76 5.92 -10.57
N PHE A 136 4.84 5.69 -9.63
CA PHE A 136 3.47 5.31 -9.95
C PHE A 136 2.72 6.45 -10.64
N GLY A 137 2.80 7.67 -10.12
CA GLY A 137 2.14 8.86 -10.71
C GLY A 137 2.55 9.12 -12.16
N ASP A 138 3.81 8.86 -12.52
CA ASP A 138 4.34 9.01 -13.88
C ASP A 138 4.17 7.74 -14.75
N SER A 139 3.50 6.70 -14.24
CA SER A 139 3.47 5.39 -14.89
C SER A 139 2.51 5.32 -16.08
N THR A 140 2.84 4.46 -17.03
CA THR A 140 1.91 4.06 -18.11
C THR A 140 0.71 3.30 -17.55
N LEU A 141 0.87 2.58 -16.43
CA LEU A 141 -0.20 1.87 -15.74
C LEU A 141 -1.32 2.85 -15.37
N LEU A 142 -0.98 3.89 -14.61
CA LEU A 142 -1.95 4.90 -14.15
C LEU A 142 -2.64 5.61 -15.33
N ARG A 143 -1.87 5.96 -16.36
CA ARG A 143 -2.44 6.59 -17.56
C ARG A 143 -3.47 5.69 -18.25
N LEU A 144 -3.15 4.40 -18.50
CA LEU A 144 -4.06 3.44 -19.13
C LEU A 144 -5.30 3.18 -18.27
N LEU A 145 -5.11 3.05 -16.96
CA LEU A 145 -6.21 2.89 -16.01
C LEU A 145 -7.19 4.06 -16.11
N ASN A 146 -6.69 5.30 -16.06
CA ASN A 146 -7.52 6.51 -16.13
C ASN A 146 -8.17 6.73 -17.51
N GLU A 147 -7.67 6.08 -18.56
CA GLU A 147 -8.32 5.99 -19.87
C GLU A 147 -9.40 4.88 -19.92
N GLY A 148 -9.57 4.10 -18.85
CA GLY A 148 -10.50 2.97 -18.78
C GLY A 148 -9.97 1.67 -19.37
N ASP A 149 -8.68 1.61 -19.73
CA ASP A 149 -8.03 0.39 -20.21
C ASP A 149 -7.45 -0.43 -19.05
N TYR A 150 -8.32 -1.12 -18.32
CA TYR A 150 -7.94 -1.94 -17.17
C TYR A 150 -7.03 -3.11 -17.54
N MET A 151 -7.25 -3.72 -18.73
CA MET A 151 -6.40 -4.82 -19.20
C MET A 151 -5.00 -4.33 -19.58
N GLY A 152 -4.91 -3.20 -20.26
CA GLY A 152 -3.65 -2.55 -20.57
C GLY A 152 -2.90 -2.11 -19.31
N ALA A 153 -3.63 -1.60 -18.31
CA ALA A 153 -3.06 -1.26 -17.00
C ALA A 153 -2.51 -2.50 -16.28
N ALA A 154 -3.25 -3.61 -16.28
CA ALA A 154 -2.81 -4.88 -15.69
C ALA A 154 -1.49 -5.38 -16.31
N ASP A 155 -1.34 -5.31 -17.62
CA ASP A 155 -0.11 -5.73 -18.31
C ASP A 155 1.10 -4.84 -17.95
N GLN A 156 0.87 -3.61 -17.49
CA GLN A 156 1.95 -2.71 -17.10
C GLN A 156 2.57 -3.06 -15.74
N PHE A 157 1.95 -3.87 -14.90
CA PHE A 157 2.63 -4.38 -13.71
C PHE A 157 3.94 -5.10 -14.11
N LEU A 158 3.92 -5.90 -15.15
CA LEU A 158 5.03 -6.76 -15.57
C LEU A 158 6.28 -6.00 -16.02
N VAL A 159 6.19 -4.71 -16.34
CA VAL A 159 7.37 -3.92 -16.74
C VAL A 159 8.27 -3.49 -15.56
N TRP A 160 7.74 -3.54 -14.32
CA TRP A 160 8.42 -3.13 -13.09
C TRP A 160 9.22 -4.27 -12.44
N ASN A 161 9.94 -5.05 -13.25
CA ASN A 161 10.64 -6.27 -12.86
C ASN A 161 12.18 -6.15 -12.90
N LYS A 162 12.73 -4.94 -12.99
CA LYS A 162 14.16 -4.72 -13.20
C LYS A 162 14.82 -4.03 -12.03
N ILE A 163 16.04 -4.46 -11.71
CA ILE A 163 16.98 -3.79 -10.80
C ILE A 163 18.17 -3.24 -11.60
N THR A 164 18.92 -2.32 -10.99
CA THR A 164 20.16 -1.81 -11.58
C THR A 164 21.35 -2.54 -10.95
N VAL A 165 22.14 -3.24 -11.77
CA VAL A 165 23.36 -3.92 -11.37
C VAL A 165 24.49 -3.35 -12.24
N ASP A 166 25.52 -2.80 -11.62
CA ASP A 166 26.68 -2.18 -12.31
C ASP A 166 26.28 -1.15 -13.39
N GLY A 167 25.17 -0.42 -13.18
CA GLY A 167 24.65 0.60 -14.09
C GLY A 167 23.74 0.05 -15.21
N GLU A 168 23.55 -1.26 -15.30
CA GLU A 168 22.68 -1.90 -16.29
C GLU A 168 21.35 -2.35 -15.68
N LYS A 169 20.25 -2.27 -16.45
CA LYS A 169 18.91 -2.76 -16.06
C LYS A 169 18.82 -4.26 -16.32
N VAL A 170 18.75 -5.04 -15.23
CA VAL A 170 18.67 -6.51 -15.26
C VAL A 170 17.32 -6.95 -14.68
N VAL A 171 16.69 -7.97 -15.29
CA VAL A 171 15.47 -8.57 -14.74
C VAL A 171 15.79 -9.28 -13.43
N SER A 172 15.03 -8.97 -12.39
CA SER A 172 15.03 -9.68 -11.11
C SER A 172 13.90 -10.71 -11.11
N GLU A 173 14.23 -11.97 -10.87
CA GLU A 173 13.24 -13.05 -10.77
C GLU A 173 12.25 -12.79 -9.62
N GLY A 174 12.73 -12.29 -8.47
CA GLY A 174 11.87 -11.93 -7.34
C GLY A 174 10.86 -10.86 -7.70
N LEU A 175 11.32 -9.77 -8.38
CA LEU A 175 10.39 -8.73 -8.84
C LEU A 175 9.46 -9.24 -9.95
N ALA A 176 9.92 -10.09 -10.86
CA ALA A 176 9.05 -10.68 -11.88
C ALA A 176 7.91 -11.49 -11.26
N ASN A 177 8.22 -12.36 -10.30
CA ASN A 177 7.22 -13.15 -9.58
C ASN A 177 6.24 -12.27 -8.78
N ARG A 178 6.73 -11.19 -8.15
CA ARG A 178 5.88 -10.23 -7.44
C ARG A 178 4.91 -9.54 -8.40
N ARG A 179 5.39 -9.05 -9.54
CA ARG A 179 4.54 -8.39 -10.56
C ARG A 179 3.47 -9.32 -11.14
N GLU A 180 3.78 -10.59 -11.32
CA GLU A 180 2.78 -11.60 -11.72
C GLU A 180 1.67 -11.76 -10.67
N LYS A 181 2.01 -11.80 -9.38
CA LYS A 181 1.04 -11.87 -8.29
C LYS A 181 0.16 -10.61 -8.22
N GLU A 182 0.77 -9.43 -8.29
CA GLU A 182 0.05 -8.15 -8.27
C GLU A 182 -0.88 -8.02 -9.49
N ARG A 183 -0.42 -8.40 -10.67
CA ARG A 183 -1.25 -8.45 -11.88
C ARG A 183 -2.43 -9.42 -11.72
N ALA A 184 -2.19 -10.60 -11.16
CA ALA A 184 -3.24 -11.60 -10.92
C ALA A 184 -4.31 -11.02 -9.97
N LEU A 185 -3.89 -10.43 -8.84
CA LEU A 185 -4.79 -9.77 -7.89
C LEU A 185 -5.60 -8.65 -8.56
N PHE A 186 -4.96 -7.81 -9.38
CA PHE A 186 -5.64 -6.72 -10.10
C PHE A 186 -6.75 -7.21 -11.04
N LEU A 187 -6.60 -8.41 -11.59
CA LEU A 187 -7.56 -9.02 -12.53
C LEU A 187 -8.66 -9.85 -11.84
N GLU A 188 -8.57 -10.06 -10.53
CA GLU A 188 -9.61 -10.78 -9.78
C GLU A 188 -10.86 -9.91 -9.60
N GLU A 189 -12.01 -10.50 -9.90
CA GLU A 189 -13.31 -9.91 -9.56
C GLU A 189 -13.58 -10.09 -8.05
N VAL A 190 -14.25 -9.12 -7.44
CA VAL A 190 -14.62 -9.15 -6.01
C VAL A 190 -15.99 -9.81 -5.84
#